data_26ba982e568a8f9c84d5d8c17812db4e
#
_entry.id   26ba982e568a8f9c84d5d8c17812db4e
#
_cell.length_a   1.000
_cell.length_b   1.000
_cell.length_c   1.000
_cell.angle_alpha   90.00
_cell.angle_beta   90.00
_cell.angle_gamma   90.00
#
_symmetry.space_group_name_H-M   'P 1'
#
loop_
_entity.id
_entity.type
_entity.pdbx_description
1 polymer ?
#
loop_
_entity_poly.entity_id
_entity_poly.type
_entity_poly.pdbx_seq_one_letter_code
_entity_poly.pdbx_strand_id
1 'polypeptide(L)'
;MLVIGGGPAALCIASELHQRGVLVEGIAPNPVDSPWPNTYGIWARELERLGLEDLLEHRWSHTVSFYGAGGSDLEDQATQHGLDYGLFDRQKLQQYWLGHGQGMTWHQDSVDRIELQADRTGVYCASGKQHLARVVIDASGHRSPHIRRPDQGPVAGQAAYGVVGRFSKPPVEPGQFVLMDFRCDHLSSEQRQQPPTFLYAMDFGDGVFFLEETSLALAPAVPEVELKQRLKQRLAKAGNAITKVIDEEHCLFPMNLPLPDFHQPLLAFGGAASMVHPASGYMVGALLRRGPGLAEALAAALKQQPTLGSAALARLGWQALWPMELVLRHRLFQFGLGRLMGFDERLLRRHFTSFFQLSQNDWNGFLTNTLPLPQLMGVMLRLFAISPWDVRRGLVLGAPPKTM
;
A
#
# COMPACT_ATOMS: atom_id res chain seq x y z
N MET A 1 26.14 -7.05 -0.18
CA MET A 1 24.75 -7.47 0.04
C MET A 1 24.08 -7.75 -1.28
N LEU A 2 22.99 -8.48 -1.29
CA LEU A 2 22.21 -8.75 -2.50
C LEU A 2 20.74 -8.40 -2.27
N VAL A 3 20.15 -7.64 -3.21
CA VAL A 3 18.72 -7.27 -3.18
C VAL A 3 17.99 -7.97 -4.31
N ILE A 4 16.84 -8.60 -4.01
CA ILE A 4 16.02 -9.33 -4.98
C ILE A 4 14.78 -8.49 -5.29
N GLY A 5 14.51 -8.22 -6.57
CA GLY A 5 13.38 -7.45 -7.08
C GLY A 5 13.80 -6.22 -7.87
N GLY A 6 12.89 -5.66 -8.67
CA GLY A 6 13.10 -4.44 -9.48
C GLY A 6 12.06 -3.35 -9.23
N GLY A 7 11.18 -3.55 -8.23
CA GLY A 7 10.15 -2.58 -7.87
C GLY A 7 10.63 -1.49 -6.90
N PRO A 8 9.72 -0.58 -6.49
CA PRO A 8 10.03 0.54 -5.60
C PRO A 8 10.77 0.14 -4.32
N ALA A 9 10.39 -0.97 -3.70
CA ALA A 9 11.03 -1.45 -2.48
C ALA A 9 12.50 -1.86 -2.71
N ALA A 10 12.76 -2.56 -3.82
CA ALA A 10 14.10 -3.02 -4.14
C ALA A 10 15.04 -1.83 -4.43
N LEU A 11 14.60 -0.90 -5.28
CA LEU A 11 15.39 0.30 -5.60
C LEU A 11 15.63 1.17 -4.36
N CYS A 12 14.60 1.36 -3.52
CA CYS A 12 14.72 2.12 -2.27
C CYS A 12 15.81 1.54 -1.37
N ILE A 13 15.72 0.26 -0.99
CA ILE A 13 16.66 -0.30 -0.03
C ILE A 13 18.05 -0.48 -0.61
N ALA A 14 18.17 -0.79 -1.90
CA ALA A 14 19.46 -0.91 -2.57
C ALA A 14 20.21 0.42 -2.63
N SER A 15 19.54 1.50 -3.02
CA SER A 15 20.11 2.84 -3.07
C SER A 15 20.50 3.35 -1.68
N GLU A 16 19.66 3.12 -0.67
CA GLU A 16 19.95 3.53 0.72
C GLU A 16 21.18 2.82 1.30
N LEU A 17 21.37 1.54 1.00
CA LEU A 17 22.56 0.79 1.38
C LEU A 17 23.81 1.28 0.64
N HIS A 18 23.68 1.51 -0.68
CA HIS A 18 24.78 1.99 -1.51
C HIS A 18 25.30 3.35 -1.04
N GLN A 19 24.41 4.30 -0.75
CA GLN A 19 24.79 5.62 -0.22
C GLN A 19 25.55 5.56 1.12
N ARG A 20 25.36 4.47 1.88
CA ARG A 20 26.11 4.22 3.13
C ARG A 20 27.39 3.43 2.94
N GLY A 21 27.85 3.32 1.69
CA GLY A 21 29.11 2.64 1.35
C GLY A 21 29.06 1.12 1.44
N VAL A 22 27.87 0.53 1.45
CA VAL A 22 27.71 -0.92 1.39
C VAL A 22 27.83 -1.39 -0.05
N LEU A 23 28.64 -2.40 -0.31
CA LEU A 23 28.66 -3.06 -1.62
C LEU A 23 27.37 -3.83 -1.81
N VAL A 24 26.55 -3.40 -2.77
CA VAL A 24 25.23 -3.95 -3.07
C VAL A 24 25.14 -4.35 -4.54
N GLU A 25 24.62 -5.52 -4.79
CA GLU A 25 24.18 -5.98 -6.11
C GLU A 25 22.69 -6.25 -6.09
N GLY A 26 22.03 -6.12 -7.23
CA GLY A 26 20.62 -6.43 -7.39
C GLY A 26 20.36 -7.54 -8.39
N ILE A 27 19.26 -8.30 -8.19
CA ILE A 27 18.74 -9.29 -9.16
C ILE A 27 17.29 -8.95 -9.42
N ALA A 28 16.92 -8.77 -10.69
CA ALA A 28 15.56 -8.52 -11.11
C ALA A 28 15.24 -9.25 -12.42
N PRO A 29 14.00 -9.75 -12.62
CA PRO A 29 13.64 -10.47 -13.84
C PRO A 29 13.63 -9.58 -15.08
N ASN A 30 13.35 -8.29 -14.92
CA ASN A 30 13.34 -7.29 -15.97
C ASN A 30 14.43 -6.24 -15.72
N PRO A 31 14.84 -5.48 -16.75
CA PRO A 31 15.69 -4.30 -16.53
C PRO A 31 15.11 -3.40 -15.45
N VAL A 32 15.98 -2.91 -14.55
CA VAL A 32 15.53 -2.18 -13.34
C VAL A 32 14.96 -0.79 -13.64
N ASP A 33 15.21 -0.29 -14.84
CA ASP A 33 14.67 0.94 -15.42
C ASP A 33 13.36 0.73 -16.20
N SER A 34 12.87 -0.52 -16.28
CA SER A 34 11.56 -0.80 -16.89
C SER A 34 10.46 -0.05 -16.15
N PRO A 35 9.50 0.56 -16.88
CA PRO A 35 8.39 1.30 -16.27
C PRO A 35 7.58 0.43 -15.29
N TRP A 36 7.25 0.98 -14.13
CA TRP A 36 6.35 0.32 -13.19
C TRP A 36 4.89 0.46 -13.65
N PRO A 37 4.09 -0.61 -13.58
CA PRO A 37 2.73 -0.61 -14.13
C PRO A 37 1.73 0.17 -13.25
N ASN A 38 1.95 0.26 -11.92
CA ASN A 38 0.95 0.77 -11.01
C ASN A 38 1.18 2.25 -10.67
N THR A 39 0.11 2.97 -10.41
CA THR A 39 0.14 4.31 -9.84
C THR A 39 0.43 4.26 -8.33
N TYR A 40 1.07 5.31 -7.80
CA TYR A 40 1.38 5.42 -6.37
C TYR A 40 0.92 6.78 -5.85
N GLY A 41 -0.13 6.76 -5.04
CA GLY A 41 -0.62 7.94 -4.37
C GLY A 41 -0.03 8.12 -2.98
N ILE A 42 -0.01 9.36 -2.49
CA ILE A 42 0.49 9.74 -1.17
C ILE A 42 -0.16 11.03 -0.68
N TRP A 43 -0.34 11.17 0.63
CA TRP A 43 -0.66 12.47 1.19
C TRP A 43 0.55 13.39 1.08
N ALA A 44 0.44 14.51 0.39
CA ALA A 44 1.56 15.40 0.03
C ALA A 44 2.41 15.81 1.25
N ARG A 45 1.75 16.00 2.40
CA ARG A 45 2.41 16.29 3.69
C ARG A 45 3.48 15.28 4.11
N GLU A 46 3.41 14.02 3.64
CA GLU A 46 4.45 13.03 3.92
C GLU A 46 5.75 13.35 3.19
N LEU A 47 5.65 13.79 1.92
CA LEU A 47 6.80 14.19 1.11
C LEU A 47 7.38 15.53 1.53
N GLU A 48 6.53 16.49 1.91
CA GLU A 48 6.96 17.78 2.45
C GLU A 48 7.89 17.62 3.66
N ARG A 49 7.61 16.65 4.53
CA ARG A 49 8.46 16.35 5.68
C ARG A 49 9.81 15.71 5.31
N LEU A 50 9.92 15.21 4.09
CA LEU A 50 11.12 14.56 3.56
C LEU A 50 11.87 15.45 2.56
N GLY A 51 11.29 16.59 2.14
CA GLY A 51 11.84 17.46 1.09
C GLY A 51 11.84 16.78 -0.28
N LEU A 52 10.81 16.00 -0.60
CA LEU A 52 10.72 15.16 -1.80
C LEU A 52 9.47 15.48 -2.64
N GLU A 53 8.91 16.69 -2.51
CA GLU A 53 7.70 17.14 -3.22
C GLU A 53 7.87 17.13 -4.74
N ASP A 54 9.07 17.36 -5.22
CA ASP A 54 9.41 17.33 -6.65
C ASP A 54 9.22 15.95 -7.31
N LEU A 55 9.03 14.89 -6.51
CA LEU A 55 8.71 13.55 -7.00
C LEU A 55 7.23 13.38 -7.38
N LEU A 56 6.39 14.38 -7.15
CA LEU A 56 5.00 14.36 -7.56
C LEU A 56 4.83 14.79 -9.02
N GLU A 57 3.96 14.07 -9.74
CA GLU A 57 3.45 14.45 -11.06
C GLU A 57 2.21 15.33 -10.91
N HIS A 58 1.31 14.95 -9.99
CA HIS A 58 0.09 15.67 -9.72
C HIS A 58 -0.07 15.93 -8.22
N ARG A 59 -0.73 17.06 -7.90
CA ARG A 59 -1.10 17.43 -6.52
C ARG A 59 -2.47 18.08 -6.52
N TRP A 60 -3.38 17.59 -5.68
CA TRP A 60 -4.74 18.08 -5.55
C TRP A 60 -4.96 18.63 -4.14
N SER A 61 -5.43 19.87 -4.06
CA SER A 61 -5.88 20.49 -2.80
C SER A 61 -7.38 20.30 -2.57
N HIS A 62 -8.16 20.09 -3.65
CA HIS A 62 -9.58 19.77 -3.56
C HIS A 62 -9.77 18.26 -3.38
N THR A 63 -9.60 17.79 -2.15
CA THR A 63 -9.68 16.38 -1.78
C THR A 63 -10.99 16.06 -1.05
N VAL A 64 -11.78 15.14 -1.59
CA VAL A 64 -13.12 14.84 -1.08
C VAL A 64 -13.40 13.34 -0.97
N SER A 65 -14.45 13.02 -0.22
CA SER A 65 -15.11 11.68 -0.24
C SER A 65 -16.62 11.84 -0.11
N PHE A 66 -17.36 10.83 -0.56
CA PHE A 66 -18.80 10.76 -0.49
C PHE A 66 -19.21 9.50 0.27
N TYR A 67 -19.63 9.67 1.52
CA TYR A 67 -20.02 8.54 2.36
C TYR A 67 -21.53 8.42 2.45
N GLY A 68 -22.27 9.55 2.40
CA GLY A 68 -23.69 9.65 2.65
C GLY A 68 -24.11 9.20 4.05
N ALA A 69 -25.10 9.82 4.62
CA ALA A 69 -25.56 9.48 5.97
C ALA A 69 -26.58 8.33 5.99
N GLY A 70 -26.79 7.60 4.88
CA GLY A 70 -27.70 6.47 4.77
C GLY A 70 -29.18 6.91 4.80
N GLY A 71 -29.70 7.40 3.67
CA GLY A 71 -31.13 7.59 3.45
C GLY A 71 -31.69 9.00 3.71
N SER A 72 -30.88 10.04 3.58
CA SER A 72 -31.31 11.43 3.58
C SER A 72 -30.66 12.20 2.42
N ASP A 73 -31.18 13.40 2.12
CA ASP A 73 -30.64 14.34 1.12
C ASP A 73 -29.17 14.76 1.35
N LEU A 74 -28.55 14.27 2.43
CA LEU A 74 -27.12 14.44 2.76
C LEU A 74 -26.22 13.42 2.04
N GLU A 75 -26.77 12.47 1.29
CA GLU A 75 -25.98 11.41 0.61
C GLU A 75 -25.03 11.97 -0.44
N ASP A 76 -25.32 13.13 -1.01
CA ASP A 76 -24.52 13.80 -2.03
C ASP A 76 -23.55 14.84 -1.46
N GLN A 77 -23.53 15.06 -0.15
CA GLN A 77 -22.60 16.02 0.45
C GLN A 77 -21.19 15.44 0.51
N ALA A 78 -20.24 16.18 -0.09
CA ALA A 78 -18.84 15.84 -0.04
C ALA A 78 -18.25 16.10 1.36
N THR A 79 -17.54 15.11 1.91
CA THR A 79 -16.65 15.29 3.05
C THR A 79 -15.33 15.87 2.55
N GLN A 80 -15.02 17.12 2.92
CA GLN A 80 -13.76 17.77 2.58
C GLN A 80 -12.65 17.30 3.52
N HIS A 81 -11.49 16.89 2.97
CA HIS A 81 -10.37 16.42 3.78
C HIS A 81 -9.42 17.55 4.21
N GLY A 82 -9.28 18.59 3.39
CA GLY A 82 -8.46 19.77 3.69
C GLY A 82 -6.96 19.47 3.78
N LEU A 83 -6.50 18.38 3.22
CA LEU A 83 -5.10 18.01 3.03
C LEU A 83 -4.86 17.68 1.57
N ASP A 84 -3.70 18.07 1.07
CA ASP A 84 -3.32 17.80 -0.30
C ASP A 84 -2.97 16.32 -0.50
N TYR A 85 -3.46 15.75 -1.59
CA TYR A 85 -3.08 14.43 -2.06
C TYR A 85 -2.18 14.55 -3.28
N GLY A 86 -1.20 13.67 -3.42
CA GLY A 86 -0.27 13.65 -4.53
C GLY A 86 -0.20 12.30 -5.22
N LEU A 87 0.11 12.33 -6.50
CA LEU A 87 0.47 11.17 -7.30
C LEU A 87 1.94 11.26 -7.65
N PHE A 88 2.70 10.20 -7.39
CA PHE A 88 4.10 10.15 -7.79
C PHE A 88 4.26 10.14 -9.32
N ASP A 89 5.21 10.93 -9.80
CA ASP A 89 5.83 10.68 -11.09
C ASP A 89 6.65 9.39 -10.97
N ARG A 90 6.13 8.30 -11.54
CA ARG A 90 6.76 6.96 -11.45
C ARG A 90 8.18 6.96 -11.99
N GLN A 91 8.42 7.69 -13.06
CA GLN A 91 9.74 7.77 -13.68
C GLN A 91 10.71 8.59 -12.82
N LYS A 92 10.29 9.74 -12.30
CA LYS A 92 11.12 10.53 -11.38
C LYS A 92 11.45 9.76 -10.11
N LEU A 93 10.48 9.07 -9.51
CA LEU A 93 10.71 8.26 -8.31
C LEU A 93 11.70 7.13 -8.59
N GLN A 94 11.59 6.46 -9.72
CA GLN A 94 12.52 5.41 -10.14
C GLN A 94 13.93 5.99 -10.38
N GLN A 95 14.02 7.10 -11.11
CA GLN A 95 15.29 7.78 -11.38
C GLN A 95 15.94 8.34 -10.11
N TYR A 96 15.16 8.81 -9.14
CA TYR A 96 15.65 9.24 -7.84
C TYR A 96 16.45 8.14 -7.16
N TRP A 97 15.91 6.92 -7.07
CA TRP A 97 16.63 5.81 -6.46
C TRP A 97 17.75 5.26 -7.34
N LEU A 98 17.58 5.18 -8.65
CA LEU A 98 18.64 4.75 -9.57
C LEU A 98 19.83 5.71 -9.55
N GLY A 99 19.57 7.02 -9.49
CA GLY A 99 20.61 8.03 -9.35
C GLY A 99 21.41 7.89 -8.04
N HIS A 100 20.73 7.60 -6.94
CA HIS A 100 21.37 7.34 -5.64
C HIS A 100 22.10 5.99 -5.59
N GLY A 101 21.76 5.05 -6.46
CA GLY A 101 22.41 3.75 -6.65
C GLY A 101 23.36 3.72 -7.85
N GLN A 102 23.83 4.87 -8.34
CA GLN A 102 24.69 4.92 -9.52
C GLN A 102 25.98 4.10 -9.30
N GLY A 103 26.31 3.22 -10.26
CA GLY A 103 27.45 2.30 -10.18
C GLY A 103 27.15 0.96 -9.53
N MET A 104 25.95 0.72 -9.03
CA MET A 104 25.52 -0.61 -8.59
C MET A 104 25.34 -1.56 -9.77
N THR A 105 25.68 -2.83 -9.56
CA THR A 105 25.43 -3.88 -10.55
C THR A 105 24.04 -4.48 -10.35
N TRP A 106 23.26 -4.51 -11.44
CA TRP A 106 21.99 -5.22 -11.51
C TRP A 106 22.08 -6.37 -12.49
N HIS A 107 21.73 -7.56 -12.02
CA HIS A 107 21.68 -8.78 -12.84
C HIS A 107 20.24 -9.00 -13.30
N GLN A 108 20.02 -9.08 -14.62
CA GLN A 108 18.71 -9.42 -15.16
C GLN A 108 18.57 -10.94 -15.11
N ASP A 109 17.88 -11.43 -14.07
CA ASP A 109 17.64 -12.85 -13.84
C ASP A 109 16.48 -13.04 -12.85
N SER A 110 15.97 -14.26 -12.73
CA SER A 110 14.99 -14.66 -11.74
C SER A 110 15.62 -15.57 -10.70
N VAL A 111 15.29 -15.34 -9.42
CA VAL A 111 15.77 -16.19 -8.33
C VAL A 111 14.91 -17.45 -8.27
N ASP A 112 15.55 -18.59 -8.38
CA ASP A 112 14.90 -19.90 -8.28
C ASP A 112 14.98 -20.46 -6.85
N ARG A 113 16.14 -20.37 -6.22
CA ARG A 113 16.40 -20.96 -4.91
C ARG A 113 17.37 -20.14 -4.09
N ILE A 114 17.15 -20.13 -2.76
CA ILE A 114 18.03 -19.48 -1.78
C ILE A 114 18.52 -20.55 -0.79
N GLU A 115 19.83 -20.65 -0.61
CA GLU A 115 20.45 -21.54 0.35
C GLU A 115 21.15 -20.74 1.46
N LEU A 116 20.73 -21.00 2.67
CA LEU A 116 21.25 -20.31 3.86
C LEU A 116 22.45 -21.08 4.41
N GLN A 117 23.61 -20.42 4.43
CA GLN A 117 24.85 -20.96 5.00
C GLN A 117 25.24 -20.12 6.23
N ALA A 118 26.17 -20.59 7.04
CA ALA A 118 26.56 -19.93 8.28
C ALA A 118 27.06 -18.48 8.07
N ASP A 119 27.93 -18.26 7.09
CA ASP A 119 28.59 -16.96 6.86
C ASP A 119 28.05 -16.22 5.64
N ARG A 120 27.40 -16.92 4.73
CA ARG A 120 26.90 -16.40 3.46
C ARG A 120 25.57 -17.04 3.10
N THR A 121 24.86 -16.38 2.22
CA THR A 121 23.64 -16.89 1.61
C THR A 121 23.91 -17.06 0.12
N GLY A 122 23.67 -18.25 -0.40
CA GLY A 122 23.71 -18.57 -1.82
C GLY A 122 22.37 -18.28 -2.47
N VAL A 123 22.37 -17.50 -3.56
CA VAL A 123 21.19 -17.23 -4.39
C VAL A 123 21.43 -17.85 -5.76
N TYR A 124 20.58 -18.78 -6.14
CA TYR A 124 20.65 -19.52 -7.40
C TYR A 124 19.57 -18.98 -8.34
N CYS A 125 20.01 -18.62 -9.53
CA CYS A 125 19.15 -18.01 -10.54
C CYS A 125 18.71 -19.03 -11.59
N ALA A 126 17.61 -18.72 -12.27
CA ALA A 126 17.06 -19.56 -13.34
C ALA A 126 18.02 -19.75 -14.50
N SER A 127 18.92 -18.78 -14.75
CA SER A 127 20.02 -18.92 -15.74
C SER A 127 21.12 -19.93 -15.35
N GLY A 128 21.08 -20.47 -14.13
CA GLY A 128 22.13 -21.33 -13.56
C GLY A 128 23.25 -20.56 -12.86
N LYS A 129 23.22 -19.23 -12.88
CA LYS A 129 24.19 -18.41 -12.14
C LYS A 129 23.97 -18.50 -10.63
N GLN A 130 25.06 -18.39 -9.89
CA GLN A 130 25.04 -18.36 -8.43
C GLN A 130 25.68 -17.07 -7.93
N HIS A 131 25.01 -16.43 -6.96
CA HIS A 131 25.53 -15.28 -6.23
C HIS A 131 25.68 -15.62 -4.76
N LEU A 132 26.73 -15.10 -4.14
CA LEU A 132 27.02 -15.28 -2.71
C LEU A 132 27.00 -13.91 -2.02
N ALA A 133 26.18 -13.75 -1.00
CA ALA A 133 26.08 -12.52 -0.24
C ALA A 133 26.08 -12.79 1.28
N ARG A 134 26.62 -11.84 2.05
CA ARG A 134 26.53 -11.88 3.52
C ARG A 134 25.11 -11.64 4.02
N VAL A 135 24.34 -10.80 3.33
CA VAL A 135 22.92 -10.59 3.58
C VAL A 135 22.21 -10.54 2.25
N VAL A 136 21.09 -11.22 2.18
CA VAL A 136 20.14 -11.14 1.08
C VAL A 136 18.88 -10.47 1.60
N ILE A 137 18.39 -9.48 0.86
CA ILE A 137 17.14 -8.76 1.14
C ILE A 137 16.16 -9.06 0.03
N ASP A 138 15.10 -9.76 0.36
CA ASP A 138 14.01 -10.03 -0.56
C ASP A 138 13.07 -8.82 -0.62
N ALA A 139 13.05 -8.14 -1.74
CA ALA A 139 12.16 -7.03 -2.06
C ALA A 139 11.34 -7.32 -3.34
N SER A 140 11.12 -8.60 -3.64
CA SER A 140 10.40 -9.07 -4.84
C SER A 140 8.87 -8.93 -4.75
N GLY A 141 8.36 -8.39 -3.64
CA GLY A 141 6.93 -8.13 -3.43
C GLY A 141 6.24 -9.16 -2.52
N HIS A 142 4.95 -8.99 -2.36
CA HIS A 142 4.16 -9.74 -1.37
C HIS A 142 3.99 -11.25 -1.67
N ARG A 143 4.24 -11.66 -2.91
CA ARG A 143 4.14 -13.08 -3.35
C ARG A 143 5.44 -13.85 -3.21
N SER A 144 6.46 -13.27 -2.56
CA SER A 144 7.74 -13.97 -2.37
C SER A 144 7.56 -15.35 -1.74
N PRO A 145 8.05 -16.43 -2.38
CA PRO A 145 8.04 -17.77 -1.82
C PRO A 145 9.15 -18.00 -0.79
N HIS A 146 10.12 -17.09 -0.70
CA HIS A 146 11.32 -17.28 0.10
C HIS A 146 11.16 -16.81 1.55
N ILE A 147 10.14 -15.96 1.82
CA ILE A 147 9.91 -15.41 3.15
C ILE A 147 8.94 -16.28 3.94
N ARG A 148 9.41 -16.84 5.04
CA ARG A 148 8.59 -17.65 5.95
C ARG A 148 7.63 -16.73 6.73
N ARG A 149 6.36 -17.17 6.81
CA ARG A 149 5.29 -16.54 7.59
C ARG A 149 4.49 -17.58 8.34
N PRO A 150 3.90 -17.23 9.49
CA PRO A 150 2.93 -18.11 10.12
C PRO A 150 1.70 -18.26 9.22
N ASP A 151 1.10 -19.44 9.22
CA ASP A 151 -0.21 -19.64 8.61
C ASP A 151 -1.27 -18.97 9.50
N GLN A 152 -1.99 -18.00 8.96
CA GLN A 152 -3.07 -17.26 9.64
C GLN A 152 -4.41 -17.36 8.87
N GLY A 153 -4.55 -18.35 8.00
CA GLY A 153 -5.73 -18.53 7.17
C GLY A 153 -5.72 -17.66 5.90
N PRO A 154 -6.88 -17.43 5.30
CA PRO A 154 -6.96 -16.77 4.00
C PRO A 154 -6.47 -15.32 4.04
N VAL A 155 -5.64 -14.98 3.05
CA VAL A 155 -5.13 -13.62 2.87
C VAL A 155 -6.18 -12.79 2.13
N ALA A 156 -6.63 -11.72 2.79
CA ALA A 156 -7.57 -10.77 2.20
C ALA A 156 -6.84 -9.77 1.30
N GLY A 157 -7.35 -9.64 0.07
CA GLY A 157 -6.82 -8.70 -0.91
C GLY A 157 -7.72 -7.49 -1.09
N GLN A 158 -7.12 -6.32 -1.24
CA GLN A 158 -7.77 -5.16 -1.85
C GLN A 158 -7.57 -5.28 -3.36
N ALA A 159 -8.68 -5.19 -4.09
CA ALA A 159 -8.70 -5.27 -5.55
C ALA A 159 -9.25 -3.98 -6.13
N ALA A 160 -8.69 -3.54 -7.26
CA ALA A 160 -9.12 -2.36 -7.96
C ALA A 160 -8.97 -2.54 -9.48
N TYR A 161 -9.89 -1.91 -10.23
CA TYR A 161 -9.81 -1.78 -11.67
C TYR A 161 -9.99 -0.30 -12.04
N GLY A 162 -9.00 0.26 -12.70
CA GLY A 162 -8.93 1.66 -13.07
C GLY A 162 -8.75 1.89 -14.56
N VAL A 163 -9.21 3.05 -15.03
CA VAL A 163 -9.04 3.54 -16.39
C VAL A 163 -8.50 4.95 -16.35
N VAL A 164 -7.37 5.18 -16.98
CA VAL A 164 -6.91 6.51 -17.38
C VAL A 164 -7.46 6.78 -18.77
N GLY A 165 -8.19 7.89 -18.93
CA GLY A 165 -8.81 8.14 -20.23
C GLY A 165 -9.55 9.47 -20.34
N ARG A 166 -10.24 9.61 -21.48
CA ARG A 166 -11.17 10.71 -21.74
C ARG A 166 -12.60 10.21 -21.65
N PHE A 167 -13.47 11.08 -21.19
CA PHE A 167 -14.88 10.76 -20.93
C PHE A 167 -15.78 11.73 -21.69
N SER A 168 -17.05 11.34 -21.91
CA SER A 168 -18.02 12.18 -22.65
C SER A 168 -18.32 13.50 -21.92
N LYS A 169 -18.13 13.54 -20.63
CA LYS A 169 -18.14 14.75 -19.75
C LYS A 169 -17.20 14.53 -18.58
N PRO A 170 -16.72 15.60 -17.91
CA PRO A 170 -15.88 15.46 -16.72
C PRO A 170 -16.57 14.58 -15.66
N PRO A 171 -15.94 13.47 -15.21
CA PRO A 171 -16.52 12.59 -14.21
C PRO A 171 -16.39 13.09 -12.77
N VAL A 172 -15.45 14.02 -12.55
CA VAL A 172 -15.21 14.74 -11.29
C VAL A 172 -15.01 16.23 -11.61
N GLU A 173 -15.06 17.10 -10.61
CA GLU A 173 -14.83 18.53 -10.80
C GLU A 173 -13.38 18.82 -11.23
N PRO A 174 -13.12 19.92 -11.94
CA PRO A 174 -11.76 20.32 -12.29
C PRO A 174 -10.86 20.45 -11.06
N GLY A 175 -9.68 19.83 -11.12
CA GLY A 175 -8.71 19.84 -10.04
C GLY A 175 -9.12 19.03 -8.80
N GLN A 176 -10.15 18.17 -8.91
CA GLN A 176 -10.65 17.37 -7.81
C GLN A 176 -9.98 16.01 -7.73
N PHE A 177 -9.73 15.59 -6.50
CA PHE A 177 -9.42 14.23 -6.11
C PHE A 177 -10.53 13.65 -5.24
N VAL A 178 -11.11 12.54 -5.65
CA VAL A 178 -12.09 11.77 -4.88
C VAL A 178 -11.41 10.55 -4.28
N LEU A 179 -11.23 10.56 -2.94
CA LEU A 179 -10.58 9.47 -2.22
C LEU A 179 -11.47 8.23 -2.14
N MET A 180 -12.74 8.40 -1.80
CA MET A 180 -13.72 7.31 -1.72
C MET A 180 -15.12 7.84 -2.01
N ASP A 181 -15.75 7.35 -3.07
CA ASP A 181 -17.17 7.59 -3.34
C ASP A 181 -17.96 6.29 -3.20
N PHE A 182 -18.65 6.17 -2.07
CA PHE A 182 -19.51 5.02 -1.74
C PHE A 182 -20.96 5.17 -2.21
N ARG A 183 -21.31 6.20 -2.98
CA ARG A 183 -22.65 6.30 -3.57
C ARG A 183 -22.94 5.09 -4.44
N CYS A 184 -24.06 4.43 -4.20
CA CYS A 184 -24.35 3.12 -4.77
C CYS A 184 -25.70 3.05 -5.52
N ASP A 185 -26.24 4.19 -5.96
CA ASP A 185 -27.48 4.34 -6.70
C ASP A 185 -27.47 3.68 -8.09
N HIS A 186 -26.28 3.34 -8.59
CA HIS A 186 -26.04 2.58 -9.82
C HIS A 186 -26.16 1.06 -9.64
N LEU A 187 -26.22 0.57 -8.39
CA LEU A 187 -26.29 -0.86 -8.09
C LEU A 187 -27.72 -1.33 -7.86
N SER A 188 -28.05 -2.56 -8.30
CA SER A 188 -29.31 -3.23 -7.97
C SER A 188 -29.39 -3.57 -6.47
N SER A 189 -30.59 -3.92 -5.99
CA SER A 189 -30.80 -4.34 -4.60
C SER A 189 -29.97 -5.57 -4.23
N GLU A 190 -29.79 -6.51 -5.16
CA GLU A 190 -28.98 -7.71 -4.97
C GLU A 190 -27.49 -7.36 -4.92
N GLN A 191 -27.02 -6.46 -5.79
CA GLN A 191 -25.63 -6.01 -5.81
C GLN A 191 -25.25 -5.24 -4.54
N ARG A 192 -26.17 -4.49 -3.93
CA ARG A 192 -25.94 -3.79 -2.65
C ARG A 192 -25.75 -4.74 -1.45
N GLN A 193 -26.18 -6.01 -1.58
CA GLN A 193 -25.92 -7.04 -0.57
C GLN A 193 -24.55 -7.69 -0.72
N GLN A 194 -23.91 -7.52 -1.86
CA GLN A 194 -22.55 -8.01 -2.13
C GLN A 194 -21.51 -7.13 -1.42
N PRO A 195 -20.23 -7.55 -1.40
CA PRO A 195 -19.16 -6.73 -0.86
C PRO A 195 -19.13 -5.33 -1.49
N PRO A 196 -19.10 -4.26 -0.68
CA PRO A 196 -19.14 -2.90 -1.19
C PRO A 196 -17.86 -2.51 -1.91
N THR A 197 -18.02 -1.64 -2.92
CA THR A 197 -16.94 -0.99 -3.65
C THR A 197 -17.15 0.52 -3.65
N PHE A 198 -16.12 1.26 -3.96
CA PHE A 198 -16.16 2.72 -4.05
C PHE A 198 -15.38 3.19 -5.27
N LEU A 199 -15.71 4.38 -5.76
CA LEU A 199 -14.91 5.05 -6.78
C LEU A 199 -13.77 5.81 -6.12
N TYR A 200 -12.58 5.66 -6.69
CA TYR A 200 -11.40 6.50 -6.49
C TYR A 200 -11.14 7.23 -7.81
N ALA A 201 -11.01 8.57 -7.78
CA ALA A 201 -10.97 9.31 -9.04
C ALA A 201 -10.14 10.59 -8.93
N MET A 202 -9.48 10.94 -10.05
CA MET A 202 -8.58 12.09 -10.17
C MET A 202 -8.75 12.80 -11.49
N ASP A 203 -8.72 14.13 -11.46
CA ASP A 203 -8.52 14.95 -12.65
C ASP A 203 -7.01 15.12 -12.91
N PHE A 204 -6.52 14.61 -14.03
CA PHE A 204 -5.12 14.79 -14.47
C PHE A 204 -4.90 16.06 -15.30
N GLY A 205 -5.96 16.86 -15.50
CA GLY A 205 -5.92 18.01 -16.39
C GLY A 205 -6.10 17.63 -17.87
N ASP A 206 -6.21 18.64 -18.73
CA ASP A 206 -6.36 18.50 -20.19
C ASP A 206 -7.47 17.54 -20.64
N GLY A 207 -8.50 17.33 -19.79
CA GLY A 207 -9.62 16.43 -20.05
C GLY A 207 -9.25 14.94 -19.94
N VAL A 208 -8.16 14.63 -19.26
CA VAL A 208 -7.76 13.26 -18.89
C VAL A 208 -8.08 13.02 -17.42
N PHE A 209 -8.70 11.88 -17.14
CA PHE A 209 -9.08 11.50 -15.78
C PHE A 209 -8.65 10.06 -15.50
N PHE A 210 -8.37 9.77 -14.23
CA PHE A 210 -8.24 8.41 -13.72
C PHE A 210 -9.45 8.09 -12.87
N LEU A 211 -10.13 7.00 -13.21
CA LEU A 211 -11.28 6.48 -12.46
C LEU A 211 -11.03 5.01 -12.13
N GLU A 212 -11.17 4.67 -10.87
CA GLU A 212 -10.92 3.32 -10.37
C GLU A 212 -12.06 2.87 -9.46
N GLU A 213 -12.68 1.75 -9.78
CA GLU A 213 -13.60 1.05 -8.87
C GLU A 213 -12.79 0.11 -7.99
N THR A 214 -12.84 0.34 -6.68
CA THR A 214 -11.97 -0.29 -5.69
C THR A 214 -12.81 -1.01 -4.65
N SER A 215 -12.40 -2.23 -4.26
CA SER A 215 -12.96 -2.92 -3.09
C SER A 215 -12.16 -2.60 -1.83
N LEU A 216 -12.75 -2.80 -0.66
CA LEU A 216 -11.96 -3.02 0.55
C LEU A 216 -11.42 -4.46 0.55
N ALA A 217 -10.53 -4.75 1.52
CA ALA A 217 -9.93 -6.07 1.64
C ALA A 217 -10.98 -7.16 1.90
N LEU A 218 -10.91 -8.23 1.13
CA LEU A 218 -11.77 -9.42 1.25
C LEU A 218 -11.00 -10.70 0.94
N ALA A 219 -11.49 -11.80 1.46
CA ALA A 219 -10.98 -13.13 1.17
C ALA A 219 -12.15 -14.07 0.80
N PRO A 220 -12.27 -14.46 -0.49
CA PRO A 220 -11.47 -14.03 -1.63
C PRO A 220 -11.65 -12.55 -1.99
N ALA A 221 -10.67 -11.95 -2.65
CA ALA A 221 -10.78 -10.58 -3.18
C ALA A 221 -11.89 -10.47 -4.22
N VAL A 222 -12.48 -9.26 -4.36
CA VAL A 222 -13.50 -9.01 -5.40
C VAL A 222 -12.87 -9.24 -6.77
N PRO A 223 -13.50 -10.03 -7.66
CA PRO A 223 -12.97 -10.29 -8.99
C PRO A 223 -12.89 -9.01 -9.85
N GLU A 224 -11.86 -8.91 -10.68
CA GLU A 224 -11.68 -7.78 -11.61
C GLU A 224 -12.91 -7.55 -12.51
N VAL A 225 -13.51 -8.63 -13.02
CA VAL A 225 -14.70 -8.56 -13.87
C VAL A 225 -15.86 -7.84 -13.18
N GLU A 226 -16.02 -8.05 -11.90
CA GLU A 226 -17.04 -7.38 -11.07
C GLU A 226 -16.74 -5.88 -10.94
N LEU A 227 -15.48 -5.51 -10.63
CA LEU A 227 -15.06 -4.11 -10.53
C LEU A 227 -15.24 -3.38 -11.86
N LYS A 228 -14.84 -4.00 -12.96
CA LYS A 228 -15.03 -3.47 -14.32
C LYS A 228 -16.51 -3.26 -14.66
N GLN A 229 -17.35 -4.18 -14.26
CA GLN A 229 -18.79 -4.05 -14.46
C GLN A 229 -19.39 -2.91 -13.63
N ARG A 230 -19.01 -2.77 -12.36
CA ARG A 230 -19.49 -1.72 -11.47
C ARG A 230 -19.04 -0.33 -11.93
N LEU A 231 -17.80 -0.18 -12.38
CA LEU A 231 -17.34 1.09 -12.97
C LEU A 231 -18.20 1.48 -14.18
N LYS A 232 -18.49 0.53 -15.08
CA LYS A 232 -19.38 0.79 -16.23
C LYS A 232 -20.79 1.18 -15.80
N GLN A 233 -21.37 0.51 -14.81
CA GLN A 233 -22.71 0.83 -14.28
C GLN A 233 -22.72 2.22 -13.66
N ARG A 234 -21.70 2.58 -12.89
CA ARG A 234 -21.53 3.92 -12.28
C ARG A 234 -21.49 5.00 -13.35
N LEU A 235 -20.66 4.83 -14.36
CA LEU A 235 -20.56 5.77 -15.49
C LEU A 235 -21.89 5.89 -16.24
N ALA A 236 -22.54 4.78 -16.57
CA ALA A 236 -23.82 4.77 -17.26
C ALA A 236 -24.91 5.48 -16.45
N LYS A 237 -24.99 5.25 -15.13
CA LYS A 237 -25.92 5.94 -14.22
C LYS A 237 -25.67 7.46 -14.20
N ALA A 238 -24.42 7.86 -14.22
CA ALA A 238 -24.04 9.27 -14.32
C ALA A 238 -24.27 9.87 -15.72
N GLY A 239 -24.76 9.09 -16.70
CA GLY A 239 -24.88 9.52 -18.10
C GLY A 239 -23.52 9.90 -18.70
N ASN A 240 -22.47 9.16 -18.34
CA ASN A 240 -21.12 9.35 -18.80
C ASN A 240 -20.61 8.10 -19.52
N ALA A 241 -19.65 8.25 -20.41
CA ALA A 241 -19.04 7.15 -21.16
C ALA A 241 -17.55 7.40 -21.35
N ILE A 242 -16.78 6.32 -21.36
CA ILE A 242 -15.35 6.38 -21.74
C ILE A 242 -15.30 6.58 -23.25
N THR A 243 -14.70 7.69 -23.71
CA THR A 243 -14.54 8.01 -25.14
C THR A 243 -13.18 7.60 -25.66
N LYS A 244 -12.16 7.54 -24.79
CA LYS A 244 -10.82 7.07 -25.13
C LYS A 244 -10.16 6.47 -23.89
N VAL A 245 -9.72 5.23 -23.98
CA VAL A 245 -8.83 4.61 -23.01
C VAL A 245 -7.39 4.97 -23.36
N ILE A 246 -6.63 5.46 -22.41
CA ILE A 246 -5.19 5.74 -22.52
C ILE A 246 -4.40 4.65 -21.84
N ASP A 247 -4.83 4.23 -20.62
CA ASP A 247 -4.22 3.16 -19.84
C ASP A 247 -5.28 2.45 -19.01
N GLU A 248 -5.08 1.17 -18.70
CA GLU A 248 -5.89 0.40 -17.76
C GLU A 248 -4.99 -0.11 -16.64
N GLU A 249 -5.43 0.05 -15.40
CA GLU A 249 -4.72 -0.43 -14.22
C GLU A 249 -5.54 -1.49 -13.50
N HIS A 250 -4.89 -2.58 -13.12
CA HIS A 250 -5.46 -3.61 -12.27
C HIS A 250 -4.57 -3.82 -11.06
N CYS A 251 -5.10 -3.55 -9.88
CA CYS A 251 -4.39 -3.72 -8.61
C CYS A 251 -4.99 -4.86 -7.80
N LEU A 252 -4.10 -5.70 -7.26
CA LEU A 252 -4.45 -6.71 -6.25
C LEU A 252 -3.29 -6.87 -5.28
N PHE A 253 -3.49 -6.47 -4.04
CA PHE A 253 -2.47 -6.59 -3.01
C PHE A 253 -3.05 -7.00 -1.65
N PRO A 254 -2.28 -7.76 -0.83
CA PRO A 254 -2.77 -8.25 0.45
C PRO A 254 -2.80 -7.15 1.49
N MET A 255 -3.89 -7.10 2.27
CA MET A 255 -4.07 -6.14 3.36
C MET A 255 -3.79 -6.75 4.74
N ASN A 256 -3.99 -8.06 4.89
CA ASN A 256 -3.79 -8.77 6.16
C ASN A 256 -2.65 -9.80 6.10
N LEU A 257 -1.66 -9.59 5.21
CA LEU A 257 -0.53 -10.51 5.11
C LEU A 257 0.18 -10.62 6.47
N PRO A 258 0.37 -11.84 7.01
CA PRO A 258 1.05 -12.03 8.29
C PRO A 258 2.45 -11.42 8.29
N LEU A 259 2.87 -10.91 9.44
CA LEU A 259 4.26 -10.50 9.61
C LEU A 259 5.20 -11.70 9.38
N PRO A 260 6.36 -11.49 8.75
CA PRO A 260 7.37 -12.53 8.59
C PRO A 260 7.83 -13.13 9.93
N ASP A 261 8.34 -14.35 9.88
CA ASP A 261 9.13 -14.90 10.98
C ASP A 261 10.45 -14.12 11.10
N PHE A 262 10.60 -13.29 12.12
CA PHE A 262 11.78 -12.45 12.33
C PHE A 262 13.03 -13.23 12.79
N HIS A 263 12.92 -14.53 13.02
CA HIS A 263 14.06 -15.40 13.32
C HIS A 263 14.66 -16.04 12.08
N GLN A 264 14.04 -15.85 10.90
CA GLN A 264 14.60 -16.34 9.65
C GLN A 264 15.87 -15.56 9.26
N PRO A 265 16.89 -16.23 8.72
CA PRO A 265 18.15 -15.59 8.34
C PRO A 265 18.09 -14.85 6.99
N LEU A 266 16.95 -14.87 6.32
CA LEU A 266 16.64 -14.08 5.13
C LEU A 266 15.88 -12.82 5.56
N LEU A 267 16.38 -11.64 5.14
CA LEU A 267 15.71 -10.37 5.38
C LEU A 267 14.77 -10.03 4.22
N ALA A 268 13.72 -9.26 4.48
CA ALA A 268 12.86 -8.73 3.44
C ALA A 268 12.61 -7.23 3.60
N PHE A 269 12.11 -6.60 2.52
CA PHE A 269 11.71 -5.19 2.53
C PHE A 269 10.48 -4.98 1.62
N GLY A 270 9.67 -3.96 1.91
CA GLY A 270 8.45 -3.67 1.17
C GLY A 270 7.36 -4.74 1.33
N GLY A 271 6.71 -5.12 0.24
CA GLY A 271 5.63 -6.11 0.25
C GLY A 271 6.06 -7.47 0.80
N ALA A 272 7.29 -7.90 0.51
CA ALA A 272 7.88 -9.12 1.04
C ALA A 272 8.05 -9.07 2.58
N ALA A 273 8.20 -7.88 3.17
CA ALA A 273 8.26 -7.67 4.61
C ALA A 273 6.91 -7.32 5.25
N SER A 274 5.78 -7.49 4.56
CA SER A 274 4.42 -7.13 5.02
C SER A 274 4.29 -5.64 5.39
N MET A 275 4.96 -4.74 4.62
CA MET A 275 4.95 -3.31 4.87
C MET A 275 3.73 -2.59 4.29
N VAL A 276 2.87 -3.26 3.52
CA VAL A 276 1.58 -2.71 3.09
C VAL A 276 0.76 -2.38 4.34
N HIS A 277 0.27 -1.15 4.43
CA HIS A 277 -0.47 -0.70 5.60
C HIS A 277 -1.88 -1.31 5.64
N PRO A 278 -2.27 -2.05 6.70
CA PRO A 278 -3.54 -2.77 6.73
C PRO A 278 -4.79 -1.88 6.65
N ALA A 279 -4.69 -0.59 7.01
CA ALA A 279 -5.84 0.31 7.02
C ALA A 279 -5.98 1.13 5.72
N SER A 280 -4.91 1.33 4.95
CA SER A 280 -4.94 2.22 3.77
C SER A 280 -4.34 1.62 2.50
N GLY A 281 -3.64 0.48 2.58
CA GLY A 281 -2.91 -0.07 1.44
C GLY A 281 -1.61 0.68 1.09
N TYR A 282 -1.32 1.80 1.74
CA TYR A 282 -0.14 2.61 1.43
C TYR A 282 1.15 1.90 1.79
N MET A 283 2.17 2.05 0.94
CA MET A 283 3.48 1.45 1.18
C MET A 283 4.64 2.41 0.86
N VAL A 284 4.56 3.20 -0.21
CA VAL A 284 5.71 3.99 -0.71
C VAL A 284 6.21 4.99 0.34
N GLY A 285 5.32 5.71 1.04
CA GLY A 285 5.70 6.58 2.15
C GLY A 285 6.43 5.83 3.28
N ALA A 286 6.03 4.58 3.56
CA ALA A 286 6.72 3.74 4.54
C ALA A 286 8.11 3.28 4.05
N LEU A 287 8.29 3.03 2.74
CA LEU A 287 9.61 2.73 2.16
C LEU A 287 10.57 3.90 2.39
N LEU A 288 10.14 5.11 2.02
CA LEU A 288 10.93 6.34 2.16
C LEU A 288 11.32 6.63 3.62
N ARG A 289 10.42 6.37 4.58
CA ARG A 289 10.70 6.62 6.00
C ARG A 289 11.53 5.53 6.67
N ARG A 290 11.41 4.26 6.25
CA ARG A 290 11.99 3.10 6.96
C ARG A 290 13.24 2.54 6.28
N GLY A 291 13.39 2.77 4.96
CA GLY A 291 14.58 2.36 4.20
C GLY A 291 15.87 2.91 4.78
N PRO A 292 15.97 4.24 5.03
CA PRO A 292 17.18 4.84 5.61
C PRO A 292 17.60 4.21 6.93
N GLY A 293 16.67 4.00 7.86
CA GLY A 293 16.97 3.40 9.17
C GLY A 293 17.41 1.94 9.10
N LEU A 294 16.81 1.14 8.20
CA LEU A 294 17.25 -0.24 7.96
C LEU A 294 18.67 -0.27 7.37
N ALA A 295 18.91 0.57 6.36
CA ALA A 295 20.21 0.63 5.70
C ALA A 295 21.32 1.09 6.67
N GLU A 296 21.03 2.08 7.52
CA GLU A 296 21.95 2.55 8.56
C GLU A 296 22.32 1.45 9.56
N ALA A 297 21.32 0.72 10.07
CA ALA A 297 21.55 -0.37 11.01
C ALA A 297 22.44 -1.47 10.40
N LEU A 298 22.19 -1.83 9.15
CA LEU A 298 22.99 -2.85 8.45
C LEU A 298 24.41 -2.37 8.13
N ALA A 299 24.56 -1.13 7.65
CA ALA A 299 25.87 -0.53 7.36
C ALA A 299 26.72 -0.42 8.63
N ALA A 300 26.15 0.07 9.73
CA ALA A 300 26.82 0.16 11.01
C ALA A 300 27.26 -1.22 11.52
N ALA A 301 26.40 -2.23 11.45
CA ALA A 301 26.73 -3.60 11.85
C ALA A 301 27.87 -4.20 11.03
N LEU A 302 27.87 -4.00 9.71
CA LEU A 302 28.94 -4.47 8.83
C LEU A 302 30.30 -3.81 9.12
N LYS A 303 30.28 -2.53 9.48
CA LYS A 303 31.49 -1.76 9.81
C LYS A 303 32.05 -2.10 11.18
N GLN A 304 31.16 -2.18 12.20
CA GLN A 304 31.57 -2.38 13.59
C GLN A 304 31.87 -3.85 13.92
N GLN A 305 31.21 -4.78 13.25
CA GLN A 305 31.33 -6.23 13.49
C GLN A 305 31.52 -6.98 12.16
N PRO A 306 32.68 -6.84 11.51
CA PRO A 306 32.91 -7.40 10.16
C PRO A 306 32.84 -8.94 10.12
N THR A 307 32.94 -9.62 11.25
CA THR A 307 32.85 -11.09 11.36
C THR A 307 31.42 -11.59 11.67
N LEU A 308 30.44 -10.70 11.80
CA LEU A 308 29.08 -11.09 12.12
C LEU A 308 28.47 -11.94 10.98
N GLY A 309 27.95 -13.13 11.33
CA GLY A 309 27.37 -14.04 10.35
C GLY A 309 26.02 -13.58 9.79
N SER A 310 25.62 -14.16 8.65
CA SER A 310 24.41 -13.79 7.90
C SER A 310 23.14 -13.77 8.75
N ALA A 311 22.95 -14.78 9.60
CA ALA A 311 21.75 -14.88 10.46
C ALA A 311 21.67 -13.75 11.50
N ALA A 312 22.82 -13.34 12.06
CA ALA A 312 22.87 -12.26 13.04
C ALA A 312 22.62 -10.89 12.36
N LEU A 313 23.17 -10.66 11.18
CA LEU A 313 22.92 -9.47 10.37
C LEU A 313 21.43 -9.38 9.97
N ALA A 314 20.81 -10.49 9.54
CA ALA A 314 19.40 -10.52 9.22
C ALA A 314 18.53 -10.20 10.45
N ARG A 315 18.88 -10.72 11.64
CA ARG A 315 18.18 -10.43 12.89
C ARG A 315 18.23 -8.94 13.25
N LEU A 316 19.42 -8.31 13.12
CA LEU A 316 19.55 -6.87 13.32
C LEU A 316 18.70 -6.08 12.31
N GLY A 317 18.69 -6.49 11.04
CA GLY A 317 17.82 -5.90 10.02
C GLY A 317 16.33 -6.03 10.37
N TRP A 318 15.88 -7.18 10.83
CA TRP A 318 14.51 -7.39 11.26
C TRP A 318 14.13 -6.52 12.47
N GLN A 319 15.02 -6.38 13.45
CA GLN A 319 14.81 -5.51 14.62
C GLN A 319 14.74 -4.03 14.22
N ALA A 320 15.56 -3.60 13.28
CA ALA A 320 15.53 -2.23 12.75
C ALA A 320 14.27 -1.97 11.93
N LEU A 321 13.85 -2.92 11.10
CA LEU A 321 12.68 -2.79 10.24
C LEU A 321 11.36 -2.92 11.02
N TRP A 322 11.29 -3.86 11.96
CA TRP A 322 10.12 -4.17 12.77
C TRP A 322 10.42 -4.09 14.27
N PRO A 323 10.73 -2.88 14.79
CA PRO A 323 10.79 -2.70 16.26
C PRO A 323 9.43 -3.02 16.86
N MET A 324 9.41 -3.43 18.15
CA MET A 324 8.21 -3.91 18.84
C MET A 324 7.02 -2.95 18.72
N GLU A 325 7.27 -1.66 18.76
CA GLU A 325 6.22 -0.65 18.61
C GLU A 325 5.50 -0.78 17.26
N LEU A 326 6.24 -0.94 16.15
CA LEU A 326 5.66 -1.13 14.82
C LEU A 326 4.89 -2.45 14.71
N VAL A 327 5.39 -3.51 15.35
CA VAL A 327 4.70 -4.80 15.45
C VAL A 327 3.35 -4.66 16.15
N LEU A 328 3.32 -3.95 17.29
CA LEU A 328 2.08 -3.73 18.03
C LEU A 328 1.09 -2.86 17.25
N ARG A 329 1.57 -1.78 16.62
CA ARG A 329 0.71 -0.96 15.72
C ARG A 329 0.13 -1.79 14.58
N HIS A 330 0.95 -2.60 13.91
CA HIS A 330 0.49 -3.46 12.83
C HIS A 330 -0.61 -4.44 13.29
N ARG A 331 -0.46 -5.06 14.47
CA ARG A 331 -1.48 -5.93 15.07
C ARG A 331 -2.79 -5.20 15.35
N LEU A 332 -2.72 -3.96 15.84
CA LEU A 332 -3.92 -3.13 16.07
C LEU A 332 -4.63 -2.82 14.76
N PHE A 333 -3.90 -2.45 13.71
CA PHE A 333 -4.47 -2.21 12.38
C PHE A 333 -5.09 -3.48 11.78
N GLN A 334 -4.43 -4.63 11.91
CA GLN A 334 -4.98 -5.90 11.46
C GLN A 334 -6.24 -6.30 12.22
N PHE A 335 -6.29 -6.06 13.53
CA PHE A 335 -7.51 -6.25 14.32
C PHE A 335 -8.66 -5.38 13.77
N GLY A 336 -8.43 -4.08 13.54
CA GLY A 336 -9.42 -3.17 12.97
C GLY A 336 -9.89 -3.62 11.58
N LEU A 337 -8.95 -3.97 10.70
CA LEU A 337 -9.26 -4.49 9.37
C LEU A 337 -10.14 -5.74 9.44
N GLY A 338 -9.81 -6.69 10.31
CA GLY A 338 -10.61 -7.90 10.51
C GLY A 338 -12.05 -7.62 10.90
N ARG A 339 -12.31 -6.51 11.63
CA ARG A 339 -13.68 -6.07 11.94
C ARG A 339 -14.38 -5.44 10.74
N LEU A 340 -13.68 -4.57 10.00
CA LEU A 340 -14.23 -3.86 8.85
C LEU A 340 -14.56 -4.80 7.68
N MET A 341 -13.80 -5.87 7.48
CA MET A 341 -14.08 -6.87 6.44
C MET A 341 -15.48 -7.52 6.57
N GLY A 342 -16.03 -7.57 7.78
CA GLY A 342 -17.39 -8.05 8.02
C GLY A 342 -18.49 -7.01 7.81
N PHE A 343 -18.15 -5.74 7.63
CA PHE A 343 -19.13 -4.66 7.51
C PHE A 343 -19.84 -4.71 6.14
N ASP A 344 -21.15 -4.45 6.14
CA ASP A 344 -21.88 -4.11 4.93
C ASP A 344 -21.59 -2.67 4.49
N GLU A 345 -22.12 -2.28 3.34
CA GLU A 345 -21.93 -0.94 2.77
C GLU A 345 -22.40 0.16 3.73
N ARG A 346 -23.53 -0.02 4.40
CA ARG A 346 -24.09 0.96 5.33
C ARG A 346 -23.19 1.18 6.55
N LEU A 347 -22.70 0.09 7.15
CA LEU A 347 -21.77 0.18 8.31
C LEU A 347 -20.44 0.80 7.92
N LEU A 348 -19.92 0.48 6.72
CA LEU A 348 -18.68 1.08 6.22
C LEU A 348 -18.83 2.58 6.00
N ARG A 349 -19.90 3.03 5.33
CA ARG A 349 -20.19 4.46 5.13
C ARG A 349 -20.25 5.20 6.46
N ARG A 350 -20.98 4.69 7.44
CA ARG A 350 -21.07 5.29 8.79
C ARG A 350 -19.75 5.27 9.53
N HIS A 351 -18.96 4.21 9.38
CA HIS A 351 -17.62 4.14 9.95
C HIS A 351 -16.71 5.23 9.37
N PHE A 352 -16.64 5.36 8.04
CA PHE A 352 -15.80 6.38 7.38
C PHE A 352 -16.30 7.80 7.65
N THR A 353 -17.61 8.03 7.72
CA THR A 353 -18.17 9.31 8.17
C THR A 353 -17.63 9.68 9.56
N SER A 354 -17.62 8.73 10.51
CA SER A 354 -17.05 8.98 11.84
C SER A 354 -15.53 9.14 11.81
N PHE A 355 -14.83 8.35 10.99
CA PHE A 355 -13.38 8.38 10.88
C PHE A 355 -12.87 9.76 10.44
N PHE A 356 -13.48 10.36 9.44
CA PHE A 356 -13.07 11.68 8.94
C PHE A 356 -13.63 12.86 9.75
N GLN A 357 -14.39 12.61 10.84
CA GLN A 357 -14.66 13.59 11.90
C GLN A 357 -13.50 13.74 12.89
N LEU A 358 -12.53 12.81 12.89
CA LEU A 358 -11.31 12.97 13.66
C LEU A 358 -10.52 14.19 13.16
N SER A 359 -9.62 14.71 14.01
CA SER A 359 -8.72 15.78 13.57
C SER A 359 -7.87 15.33 12.37
N GLN A 360 -7.50 16.29 11.50
CA GLN A 360 -6.63 16.00 10.35
C GLN A 360 -5.34 15.28 10.75
N ASN A 361 -4.72 15.66 11.85
CA ASN A 361 -3.52 15.00 12.35
C ASN A 361 -3.78 13.56 12.78
N ASP A 362 -4.94 13.28 13.36
CA ASP A 362 -5.31 11.94 13.82
C ASP A 362 -5.60 11.00 12.65
N TRP A 363 -6.53 11.38 11.74
CA TRP A 363 -6.87 10.48 10.63
C TRP A 363 -5.74 10.36 9.61
N ASN A 364 -4.99 11.44 9.32
CA ASN A 364 -3.85 11.36 8.43
C ASN A 364 -2.73 10.50 9.03
N GLY A 365 -2.38 10.72 10.30
CA GLY A 365 -1.39 9.90 10.99
C GLY A 365 -1.80 8.43 11.12
N PHE A 366 -3.10 8.14 11.22
CA PHE A 366 -3.64 6.78 11.18
C PHE A 366 -3.44 6.14 9.81
N LEU A 367 -3.84 6.81 8.72
CA LEU A 367 -3.73 6.29 7.35
C LEU A 367 -2.27 6.16 6.86
N THR A 368 -1.37 7.00 7.36
CA THR A 368 0.05 7.00 6.98
C THR A 368 0.94 6.17 7.93
N ASN A 369 0.35 5.58 8.99
CA ASN A 369 1.08 4.84 10.03
C ASN A 369 2.21 5.65 10.67
N THR A 370 1.97 6.94 10.96
CA THR A 370 2.96 7.83 11.57
C THR A 370 2.68 8.15 13.04
N LEU A 371 1.51 7.76 13.56
CA LEU A 371 1.17 7.95 14.97
C LEU A 371 2.01 7.02 15.87
N PRO A 372 2.61 7.51 16.95
CA PRO A 372 3.12 6.65 18.01
C PRO A 372 2.02 5.77 18.62
N LEU A 373 2.38 4.62 19.18
CA LEU A 373 1.43 3.63 19.69
C LEU A 373 0.41 4.22 20.70
N PRO A 374 0.80 5.03 21.69
CA PRO A 374 -0.18 5.61 22.61
C PRO A 374 -1.18 6.55 21.94
N GLN A 375 -0.72 7.34 20.96
CA GLN A 375 -1.59 8.24 20.19
C GLN A 375 -2.54 7.44 19.30
N LEU A 376 -2.04 6.38 18.60
CA LEU A 376 -2.87 5.48 17.82
C LEU A 376 -4.00 4.88 18.67
N MET A 377 -3.69 4.37 19.85
CA MET A 377 -4.71 3.84 20.78
C MET A 377 -5.73 4.92 21.17
N GLY A 378 -5.28 6.13 21.47
CA GLY A 378 -6.15 7.26 21.76
C GLY A 378 -7.05 7.64 20.60
N VAL A 379 -6.54 7.62 19.34
CA VAL A 379 -7.32 7.84 18.12
C VAL A 379 -8.38 6.75 17.95
N MET A 380 -8.02 5.49 18.12
CA MET A 380 -8.96 4.36 18.01
C MET A 380 -10.08 4.46 19.07
N LEU A 381 -9.76 4.84 20.30
CA LEU A 381 -10.75 5.06 21.35
C LEU A 381 -11.68 6.25 21.05
N ARG A 382 -11.14 7.36 20.54
CA ARG A 382 -11.95 8.51 20.09
C ARG A 382 -12.88 8.12 18.95
N LEU A 383 -12.35 7.43 17.92
CA LEU A 383 -13.15 6.93 16.82
C LEU A 383 -14.29 6.04 17.31
N PHE A 384 -14.00 5.11 18.22
CA PHE A 384 -15.01 4.27 18.84
C PHE A 384 -16.06 5.10 19.57
N ALA A 385 -15.65 6.10 20.35
CA ALA A 385 -16.57 6.94 21.14
C ALA A 385 -17.51 7.78 20.28
N ILE A 386 -17.04 8.32 19.15
CA ILE A 386 -17.87 9.14 18.24
C ILE A 386 -18.68 8.30 17.25
N SER A 387 -18.33 7.02 17.05
CA SER A 387 -19.03 6.12 16.12
C SER A 387 -20.45 5.85 16.58
N PRO A 388 -21.42 5.66 15.68
CA PRO A 388 -22.78 5.23 15.99
C PRO A 388 -22.81 3.86 16.65
N TRP A 389 -23.91 3.58 17.37
CA TRP A 389 -24.04 2.35 18.18
C TRP A 389 -23.86 1.06 17.38
N ASP A 390 -24.45 0.97 16.19
CA ASP A 390 -24.33 -0.19 15.29
C ASP A 390 -22.90 -0.41 14.81
N VAL A 391 -22.15 0.66 14.51
CA VAL A 391 -20.73 0.61 14.17
C VAL A 391 -19.90 0.14 15.36
N ARG A 392 -20.13 0.69 16.57
CA ARG A 392 -19.46 0.24 17.82
C ARG A 392 -19.71 -1.25 18.06
N ARG A 393 -20.95 -1.69 17.93
CA ARG A 393 -21.31 -3.11 18.08
C ARG A 393 -20.55 -3.98 17.09
N GLY A 394 -20.49 -3.57 15.81
CA GLY A 394 -19.73 -4.28 14.78
C GLY A 394 -18.22 -4.35 15.08
N LEU A 395 -17.64 -3.27 15.58
CA LEU A 395 -16.22 -3.23 15.95
C LEU A 395 -15.88 -4.16 17.13
N VAL A 396 -16.79 -4.33 18.09
CA VAL A 396 -16.58 -5.20 19.27
C VAL A 396 -16.91 -6.66 18.95
N LEU A 397 -18.11 -6.92 18.47
CA LEU A 397 -18.65 -8.28 18.32
C LEU A 397 -18.32 -8.91 16.96
N GLY A 398 -17.84 -8.12 15.99
CA GLY A 398 -17.82 -8.48 14.58
C GLY A 398 -19.22 -8.32 13.95
N ALA A 399 -19.28 -8.11 12.65
CA ALA A 399 -20.54 -8.19 11.93
C ALA A 399 -20.97 -9.66 11.86
N PRO A 400 -22.30 -9.95 11.88
CA PRO A 400 -22.77 -11.32 11.67
C PRO A 400 -22.24 -11.84 10.31
N PRO A 401 -21.88 -13.13 10.21
CA PRO A 401 -21.44 -13.70 8.96
C PRO A 401 -22.51 -13.41 7.89
N LYS A 402 -22.07 -12.88 6.74
CA LYS A 402 -22.96 -12.76 5.58
C LYS A 402 -23.35 -14.18 5.20
N THR A 403 -24.63 -14.53 5.36
CA THR A 403 -25.20 -15.74 4.76
C THR A 403 -25.07 -15.56 3.24
N MET A 404 -24.25 -16.42 2.62
CA MET A 404 -24.18 -16.55 1.16
C MET A 404 -25.51 -17.08 0.61
#